data_74099ce87dfc72fffdb661502ed2d4b4
#
_entry.id   74099ce87dfc72fffdb661502ed2d4b4
#
_cell.length_a   1.000
_cell.length_b   1.000
_cell.length_c   1.000
_cell.angle_alpha   90.00
_cell.angle_beta   90.00
_cell.angle_gamma   90.00
#
_symmetry.space_group_name_H-M   'P 1'
#
loop_
_entity.id
_entity.type
_entity.pdbx_description
1 polymer ?
#
loop_
_entity_poly.entity_id
_entity_poly.type
_entity_poly.pdbx_seq_one_letter_code
_entity_poly.pdbx_strand_id
1 'polypeptide(L)'
;MIDLKIAAGIPAFNEEKNVGSMIVELLKLVDIVIVCDDGSNDNTGMIAKKMGAIVVNHERNLGYGAGIKSLFLKARELGVDVLVTLDAD
;
A
#
# COMPACT_ATOMS: atom_id res chain seq x y z
N MET A 1 0.73 -27.02 -10.25
CA MET A 1 1.28 -25.93 -9.43
C MET A 1 0.31 -24.76 -9.41
N ILE A 2 0.06 -24.19 -8.25
CA ILE A 2 -0.86 -23.06 -8.11
C ILE A 2 -0.04 -21.78 -8.02
N ASP A 3 -0.30 -20.86 -8.94
CA ASP A 3 0.31 -19.53 -8.90
C ASP A 3 -0.61 -18.59 -8.13
N LEU A 4 -0.17 -18.19 -6.95
CA LEU A 4 -0.88 -17.22 -6.14
C LEU A 4 -0.37 -15.83 -6.40
N LYS A 5 -1.28 -14.88 -6.58
CA LYS A 5 -0.97 -13.47 -6.69
C LYS A 5 -0.97 -12.87 -5.29
N ILE A 6 0.21 -12.48 -4.84
CA ILE A 6 0.41 -12.00 -3.47
C ILE A 6 0.67 -10.51 -3.48
N ALA A 7 -0.03 -9.77 -2.64
CA ALA A 7 0.18 -8.33 -2.47
C ALA A 7 0.51 -7.99 -1.02
N ALA A 8 1.35 -6.99 -0.85
CA ALA A 8 1.56 -6.32 0.43
C ALA A 8 0.76 -5.02 0.41
N GLY A 9 0.03 -4.75 1.48
CA GLY A 9 -0.76 -3.55 1.64
C GLY A 9 -0.25 -2.72 2.81
N ILE A 10 -0.01 -1.44 2.57
CA ILE A 10 0.55 -0.52 3.55
C ILE A 10 -0.43 0.64 3.75
N PRO A 11 -1.07 0.75 4.93
CA PRO A 11 -1.77 1.99 5.28
C PRO A 11 -0.72 3.00 5.74
N ALA A 12 -0.71 4.18 5.14
CA ALA A 12 0.34 5.17 5.40
C ALA A 12 -0.25 6.56 5.62
N PHE A 13 0.31 7.26 6.58
CA PHE A 13 -0.01 8.65 6.84
C PHE A 13 1.27 9.39 7.24
N ASN A 14 1.71 10.34 6.40
CA ASN A 14 2.92 11.11 6.63
C ASN A 14 4.17 10.23 6.87
N GLU A 15 4.38 9.27 5.97
CA GLU A 15 5.49 8.31 6.04
C GLU A 15 6.47 8.49 4.88
N GLU A 16 6.65 9.72 4.39
CA GLU A 16 7.52 9.96 3.23
C GLU A 16 8.96 9.50 3.43
N LYS A 17 9.44 9.46 4.67
CA LYS A 17 10.82 9.03 4.96
C LYS A 17 11.01 7.52 4.85
N ASN A 18 9.96 6.74 5.05
CA ASN A 18 10.06 5.28 5.17
C ASN A 18 9.38 4.52 4.04
N VAL A 19 8.34 5.09 3.44
CA VAL A 19 7.49 4.36 2.49
C VAL A 19 8.26 3.86 1.27
N GLY A 20 9.18 4.68 0.74
CA GLY A 20 9.92 4.33 -0.47
C GLY A 20 10.80 3.11 -0.29
N SER A 21 11.63 3.10 0.76
CA SER A 21 12.52 1.97 1.04
C SER A 21 11.75 0.71 1.37
N MET A 22 10.62 0.84 2.05
CA MET A 22 9.76 -0.28 2.37
C MET A 22 9.20 -0.94 1.10
N ILE A 23 8.74 -0.12 0.15
CA ILE A 23 8.22 -0.63 -1.13
C ILE A 23 9.30 -1.37 -1.91
N VAL A 24 10.50 -0.81 -1.98
CA VAL A 24 11.62 -1.44 -2.69
C VAL A 24 11.89 -2.83 -2.13
N GLU A 25 11.92 -2.98 -0.82
CA GLU A 25 12.16 -4.28 -0.19
C GLU A 25 11.00 -5.25 -0.42
N LEU A 26 9.76 -4.77 -0.29
CA LEU A 26 8.59 -5.63 -0.47
C LEU A 26 8.42 -6.14 -1.89
N LEU A 27 8.77 -5.34 -2.90
CA LEU A 27 8.68 -5.77 -4.30
C LEU A 27 9.62 -6.93 -4.63
N LYS A 28 10.60 -7.20 -3.78
CA LYS A 28 11.45 -8.38 -3.93
C LYS A 28 10.75 -9.66 -3.45
N LEU A 29 9.69 -9.52 -2.65
CA LEU A 29 9.04 -10.64 -1.96
C LEU A 29 7.62 -10.93 -2.42
N VAL A 30 6.94 -9.92 -2.98
CA VAL A 30 5.53 -10.04 -3.38
C VAL A 30 5.35 -9.54 -4.81
N ASP A 31 4.20 -9.85 -5.40
CA ASP A 31 3.91 -9.47 -6.78
C ASP A 31 3.49 -8.01 -6.92
N ILE A 32 2.78 -7.50 -5.92
CA ILE A 32 2.19 -6.16 -5.95
C ILE A 32 2.33 -5.53 -4.57
N VAL A 33 2.65 -4.24 -4.53
CA VAL A 33 2.54 -3.44 -3.31
C VAL A 33 1.45 -2.41 -3.52
N ILE A 34 0.51 -2.36 -2.58
CA ILE A 34 -0.59 -1.40 -2.56
C ILE A 34 -0.39 -0.49 -1.35
N VAL A 35 -0.39 0.81 -1.56
CA VAL A 35 -0.31 1.79 -0.48
C VAL A 35 -1.62 2.54 -0.40
N CYS A 36 -2.22 2.60 0.78
CA CYS A 36 -3.33 3.52 1.03
C CYS A 36 -2.75 4.76 1.69
N ASP A 37 -2.69 5.84 0.93
CA ASP A 37 -2.26 7.13 1.46
C ASP A 37 -3.47 7.79 2.13
N ASP A 38 -3.48 7.78 3.44
CA ASP A 38 -4.61 8.22 4.25
C ASP A 38 -4.60 9.73 4.49
N GLY A 39 -4.59 10.48 3.40
CA GLY A 39 -4.66 11.94 3.45
C GLY A 39 -3.39 12.60 3.94
N SER A 40 -2.22 12.09 3.56
CA SER A 40 -0.93 12.68 3.96
C SER A 40 -0.77 14.11 3.49
N ASN A 41 -0.09 14.91 4.31
CA ASN A 41 0.27 16.29 3.98
C ASN A 41 1.65 16.40 3.34
N ASP A 42 2.38 15.31 3.31
CA ASP A 42 3.73 15.23 2.73
C ASP A 42 3.71 14.49 1.39
N ASN A 43 4.86 14.04 0.92
CA ASN A 43 5.01 13.38 -0.37
C ASN A 43 4.84 11.85 -0.32
N THR A 44 4.20 11.32 0.71
CA THR A 44 4.03 9.87 0.89
C THR A 44 3.45 9.19 -0.35
N GLY A 45 2.31 9.67 -0.84
CA GLY A 45 1.63 9.06 -2.00
C GLY A 45 2.43 9.18 -3.28
N MET A 46 3.06 10.33 -3.51
CA MET A 46 3.87 10.55 -4.70
C MET A 46 5.08 9.62 -4.72
N ILE A 47 5.76 9.49 -3.59
CA ILE A 47 6.93 8.60 -3.48
C ILE A 47 6.49 7.16 -3.69
N ALA A 48 5.40 6.73 -3.05
CA ALA A 48 4.90 5.37 -3.20
C ALA A 48 4.62 5.03 -4.66
N LYS A 49 3.98 5.92 -5.37
CA LYS A 49 3.68 5.72 -6.79
C LYS A 49 4.94 5.61 -7.63
N LYS A 50 5.91 6.49 -7.40
CA LYS A 50 7.19 6.48 -8.13
C LYS A 50 8.00 5.22 -7.87
N MET A 51 7.89 4.66 -6.67
CA MET A 51 8.62 3.45 -6.31
C MET A 51 7.94 2.17 -6.81
N GLY A 52 6.82 2.27 -7.48
CA GLY A 52 6.17 1.14 -8.11
C GLY A 52 4.94 0.59 -7.39
N ALA A 53 4.48 1.24 -6.33
CA ALA A 53 3.27 0.83 -5.65
C ALA A 53 2.02 1.31 -6.39
N ILE A 54 0.94 0.57 -6.21
CA ILE A 54 -0.40 1.03 -6.59
C ILE A 54 -0.92 1.83 -5.41
N VAL A 55 -1.30 3.09 -5.64
CA VAL A 55 -1.69 4.00 -4.56
C VAL A 55 -3.18 4.24 -4.58
N VAL A 56 -3.81 4.05 -3.41
CA VAL A 56 -5.18 4.47 -3.14
C VAL A 56 -5.09 5.72 -2.27
N ASN A 57 -5.70 6.81 -2.70
CA ASN A 57 -5.65 8.07 -1.97
C ASN A 57 -6.97 8.35 -1.26
N HIS A 58 -6.89 8.71 0.02
CA HIS A 58 -8.00 9.33 0.73
C HIS A 58 -7.80 10.85 0.67
N GLU A 59 -8.89 11.61 0.47
CA GLU A 59 -8.80 13.07 0.41
C GLU A 59 -8.40 13.68 1.75
N ARG A 60 -8.68 12.96 2.84
CA ARG A 60 -8.33 13.37 4.20
C ARG A 60 -8.04 12.14 5.02
N ASN A 61 -7.48 12.34 6.20
CA ASN A 61 -7.23 11.23 7.12
C ASN A 61 -8.56 10.64 7.61
N LEU A 62 -8.79 9.37 7.32
CA LEU A 62 -9.99 8.63 7.71
C LEU A 62 -9.71 7.59 8.79
N GLY A 63 -8.44 7.36 9.09
CA GLY A 63 -8.01 6.43 10.14
C GLY A 63 -7.57 5.08 9.63
N TYR A 64 -6.97 4.31 10.53
CA TYR A 64 -6.35 3.03 10.22
C TYR A 64 -7.35 2.02 9.64
N GLY A 65 -8.52 1.88 10.26
CA GLY A 65 -9.53 0.94 9.79
C GLY A 65 -10.02 1.23 8.39
N ALA A 66 -10.20 2.50 8.05
CA ALA A 66 -10.58 2.91 6.71
C ALA A 66 -9.46 2.58 5.71
N GLY A 67 -8.20 2.75 6.10
CA GLY A 67 -7.05 2.40 5.28
C GLY A 67 -7.01 0.91 4.98
N ILE A 68 -7.19 0.07 5.99
CA ILE A 68 -7.24 -1.39 5.82
C ILE A 68 -8.38 -1.78 4.88
N LYS A 69 -9.56 -1.19 5.06
CA LYS A 69 -10.70 -1.48 4.20
C LYS A 69 -10.42 -1.13 2.73
N SER A 70 -9.81 0.03 2.50
CA SER A 70 -9.45 0.46 1.14
C SER A 70 -8.43 -0.47 0.50
N LEU A 71 -7.47 -0.98 1.28
CA LEU A 71 -6.49 -1.95 0.80
C LEU A 71 -7.17 -3.26 0.38
N PHE A 72 -8.10 -3.76 1.18
CA PHE A 72 -8.86 -4.97 0.83
C PHE A 72 -9.67 -4.79 -0.44
N LEU A 73 -10.35 -3.65 -0.58
CA LEU A 73 -11.15 -3.38 -1.78
C LEU A 73 -10.27 -3.32 -3.03
N LYS A 74 -9.12 -2.68 -2.92
CA LYS A 74 -8.19 -2.58 -4.04
C LYS A 74 -7.60 -3.93 -4.41
N ALA A 75 -7.20 -4.72 -3.42
CA ALA A 75 -6.67 -6.05 -3.63
C ALA A 75 -7.70 -6.94 -4.35
N ARG A 76 -8.96 -6.87 -3.94
CA ARG A 76 -10.04 -7.59 -4.62
C ARG A 76 -10.20 -7.14 -6.07
N GLU A 77 -10.19 -5.84 -6.32
CA GLU A 77 -10.29 -5.27 -7.66
C GLU A 77 -9.17 -5.79 -8.57
N LEU A 78 -7.96 -5.93 -8.01
CA LEU A 78 -6.78 -6.39 -8.74
C LEU A 78 -6.68 -7.91 -8.87
N GLY A 79 -7.62 -8.66 -8.29
CA GLY A 79 -7.59 -10.11 -8.34
C GLY A 79 -6.49 -10.75 -7.51
N VAL A 80 -6.12 -10.11 -6.41
CA VAL A 80 -5.10 -10.60 -5.48
C VAL A 80 -5.64 -11.79 -4.69
N ASP A 81 -4.85 -12.86 -4.60
CA ASP A 81 -5.23 -14.05 -3.85
C ASP A 81 -4.92 -13.95 -2.36
N VAL A 82 -3.79 -13.31 -2.04
CA VAL A 82 -3.35 -13.12 -0.65
C VAL A 82 -2.92 -11.68 -0.45
N LEU A 83 -3.46 -11.03 0.56
CA LEU A 83 -3.06 -9.69 0.96
C LEU A 83 -2.44 -9.74 2.36
N VAL A 84 -1.20 -9.30 2.47
CA VAL A 84 -0.52 -9.15 3.76
C VAL A 84 -0.43 -7.65 4.05
N THR A 85 -0.90 -7.23 5.22
CA THR A 85 -0.84 -5.82 5.60
C THR A 85 0.33 -5.57 6.55
N LEU A 86 1.00 -4.45 6.35
CA LEU A 86 2.16 -4.04 7.15
C LEU A 86 2.08 -2.55 7.45
N ASP A 87 2.57 -2.18 8.61
CA ASP A 87 2.64 -0.76 8.98
C ASP A 87 3.89 -0.11 8.41
N ALA A 88 3.78 1.17 8.06
CA ALA A 88 4.88 1.93 7.44
C ALA A 88 5.82 2.57 8.47
N ASP A 89 5.49 2.54 9.73
CA ASP A 89 6.29 3.16 10.79
C ASP A 89 7.41 2.26 11.32
#